data_1544dceed3c0d48f3a9f6c207737a0db
#
_entry.id   1544dceed3c0d48f3a9f6c207737a0db
#
_cell.length_a   1.000
_cell.length_b   1.000
_cell.length_c   1.000
_cell.angle_alpha   90.00
_cell.angle_beta   90.00
_cell.angle_gamma   90.00
#
_symmetry.space_group_name_H-M   'P 1'
#
loop_
_entity.id
_entity.type
_entity.pdbx_description
1 polymer ?
#
loop_
_entity_poly.entity_id
_entity_poly.type
_entity_poly.pdbx_seq_one_letter_code
_entity_poly.pdbx_strand_id
1 'polypeptide(L)'
;MKTIGLLGGMSWESTIPYYRLINEGIKQQLGGLHSASLLLHSVDFHDIEVCQRRGEWDKAGDILAQAAQGLQQAGAEGIVLCTNTMHKIAHVIESRCSLPFLHIADATGRAIARQGLYRVALLGTRYTMEQDFYRGRLEQQFAIETIVPEADDRARINQVIFDELCQGTFTDASRHYYLQVIEQLAAQGAQGVIFGCTEIGLLVPQTQSALPVFDITAIHAADAVSFMLSSSAPE
;
A
#
# COMPACT_ATOMS: atom_id res chain seq x y z
N MET A 1 22.10 -9.09 4.11
CA MET A 1 20.67 -8.74 3.87
C MET A 1 20.23 -7.83 5.00
N LYS A 2 19.64 -6.68 4.66
CA LYS A 2 19.14 -5.71 5.65
C LYS A 2 17.90 -6.21 6.37
N THR A 3 17.68 -5.74 7.60
CA THR A 3 16.48 -6.02 8.39
C THR A 3 15.42 -4.96 8.14
N ILE A 4 14.19 -5.34 7.78
CA ILE A 4 13.08 -4.42 7.57
C ILE A 4 12.16 -4.38 8.79
N GLY A 5 11.77 -3.17 9.18
CA GLY A 5 10.71 -2.91 10.15
C GLY A 5 9.36 -2.72 9.45
N LEU A 6 8.38 -3.56 9.79
CA LEU A 6 7.01 -3.48 9.29
C LEU A 6 6.14 -2.77 10.32
N LEU A 7 5.51 -1.65 9.94
CA LEU A 7 4.42 -1.02 10.68
C LEU A 7 3.10 -1.59 10.16
N GLY A 8 2.53 -2.55 10.89
CA GLY A 8 1.33 -3.29 10.50
C GLY A 8 0.17 -3.12 11.47
N GLY A 9 -0.87 -3.93 11.28
CA GLY A 9 -2.07 -3.96 12.11
C GLY A 9 -3.23 -3.07 11.62
N MET A 10 -3.11 -2.46 10.45
CA MET A 10 -4.07 -1.47 9.93
C MET A 10 -4.63 -1.82 8.51
N SER A 11 -5.30 -2.91 8.21
CA SER A 11 -5.68 -3.97 9.15
C SER A 11 -4.56 -5.01 9.35
N TRP A 12 -4.80 -5.97 10.27
CA TRP A 12 -3.91 -7.13 10.42
C TRP A 12 -4.02 -8.06 9.21
N GLU A 13 -5.19 -8.14 8.58
CA GLU A 13 -5.45 -8.91 7.35
C GLU A 13 -4.55 -8.43 6.21
N SER A 14 -4.35 -7.12 6.07
CA SER A 14 -3.44 -6.56 5.05
C SER A 14 -1.96 -6.73 5.40
N THR A 15 -1.64 -6.92 6.68
CA THR A 15 -0.26 -7.11 7.15
C THR A 15 0.27 -8.51 6.84
N ILE A 16 -0.57 -9.53 6.92
CA ILE A 16 -0.21 -10.94 6.60
C ILE A 16 0.37 -11.07 5.19
N PRO A 17 -0.25 -10.52 4.12
CA PRO A 17 0.31 -10.53 2.78
C PRO A 17 1.72 -9.94 2.69
N TYR A 18 2.03 -8.86 3.40
CA TYR A 18 3.38 -8.29 3.43
C TYR A 18 4.41 -9.30 3.97
N TYR A 19 4.12 -9.90 5.12
CA TYR A 19 5.00 -10.91 5.70
C TYR A 19 5.27 -12.05 4.73
N ARG A 20 4.21 -12.57 4.10
CA ARG A 20 4.30 -13.66 3.13
C ARG A 20 5.09 -13.25 1.89
N LEU A 21 4.69 -12.16 1.22
CA LEU A 21 5.28 -11.74 -0.06
C LEU A 21 6.76 -11.37 0.07
N ILE A 22 7.16 -10.74 1.17
CA ILE A 22 8.57 -10.40 1.41
C ILE A 22 9.38 -11.69 1.61
N ASN A 23 8.89 -12.65 2.41
CA ASN A 23 9.57 -13.94 2.59
C ASN A 23 9.64 -14.75 1.30
N GLU A 24 8.56 -14.81 0.52
CA GLU A 24 8.53 -15.45 -0.80
C GLU A 24 9.53 -14.80 -1.76
N GLY A 25 9.59 -13.46 -1.79
CA GLY A 25 10.53 -12.72 -2.61
C GLY A 25 11.99 -12.97 -2.23
N ILE A 26 12.33 -12.99 -0.95
CA ILE A 26 13.70 -13.34 -0.49
C ILE A 26 14.03 -14.78 -0.85
N LYS A 27 13.11 -15.72 -0.63
CA LYS A 27 13.32 -17.13 -1.01
C LYS A 27 13.52 -17.29 -2.52
N GLN A 28 12.77 -16.54 -3.33
CA GLN A 28 12.92 -16.56 -4.80
C GLN A 28 14.30 -16.05 -5.25
N GLN A 29 14.82 -15.00 -4.60
CA GLN A 29 16.10 -14.39 -4.96
C GLN A 29 17.33 -15.18 -4.47
N LEU A 30 17.27 -15.70 -3.25
CA LEU A 30 18.42 -16.35 -2.60
C LEU A 30 18.34 -17.88 -2.61
N GLY A 31 17.16 -18.45 -2.81
CA GLY A 31 16.92 -19.89 -2.83
C GLY A 31 16.97 -20.57 -1.46
N GLY A 32 16.94 -21.90 -1.45
CA GLY A 32 17.12 -22.73 -0.26
C GLY A 32 16.14 -22.43 0.88
N LEU A 33 16.66 -22.31 2.08
CA LEU A 33 15.91 -22.03 3.31
C LEU A 33 15.93 -20.53 3.70
N HIS A 34 16.37 -19.65 2.79
CA HIS A 34 16.38 -18.21 3.07
C HIS A 34 14.97 -17.68 3.35
N SER A 35 14.87 -16.86 4.39
CA SER A 35 13.71 -16.06 4.77
C SER A 35 14.14 -14.62 5.04
N ALA A 36 13.18 -13.71 5.05
CA ALA A 36 13.44 -12.30 5.31
C ALA A 36 13.77 -12.04 6.78
N SER A 37 14.71 -11.14 7.05
CA SER A 37 14.94 -10.59 8.39
C SER A 37 13.92 -9.48 8.63
N LEU A 38 12.88 -9.74 9.44
CA LEU A 38 11.76 -8.84 9.66
C LEU A 38 11.53 -8.56 11.14
N LEU A 39 11.21 -7.31 11.44
CA LEU A 39 10.64 -6.87 12.70
C LEU A 39 9.23 -6.36 12.42
N LEU A 40 8.23 -6.82 13.15
CA LEU A 40 6.85 -6.40 13.00
C LEU A 40 6.37 -5.70 14.27
N HIS A 41 5.93 -4.44 14.12
CA HIS A 41 5.14 -3.74 15.12
C HIS A 41 3.70 -3.66 14.61
N SER A 42 2.81 -4.47 15.19
CA SER A 42 1.39 -4.46 14.86
C SER A 42 0.63 -3.59 15.86
N VAL A 43 0.03 -2.50 15.39
CA VAL A 43 -0.79 -1.61 16.22
C VAL A 43 -2.22 -2.13 16.32
N ASP A 44 -2.99 -1.64 17.32
CA ASP A 44 -4.45 -1.83 17.34
C ASP A 44 -5.10 -0.89 16.33
N PHE A 45 -5.77 -1.47 15.31
CA PHE A 45 -6.41 -0.69 14.26
C PHE A 45 -7.55 0.20 14.80
N HIS A 46 -8.21 -0.22 15.87
CA HIS A 46 -9.27 0.57 16.48
C HIS A 46 -8.79 1.97 16.85
N ASP A 47 -7.63 2.10 17.47
CA ASP A 47 -7.08 3.38 17.89
C ASP A 47 -6.77 4.28 16.69
N ILE A 48 -6.23 3.71 15.63
CA ILE A 48 -5.92 4.43 14.37
C ILE A 48 -7.21 4.84 13.65
N GLU A 49 -8.20 3.92 13.55
CA GLU A 49 -9.50 4.20 12.91
C GLU A 49 -10.24 5.34 13.62
N VAL A 50 -10.26 5.33 14.95
CA VAL A 50 -10.85 6.41 15.75
C VAL A 50 -10.19 7.76 15.44
N CYS A 51 -8.85 7.79 15.33
CA CYS A 51 -8.13 9.01 14.93
C CYS A 51 -8.51 9.46 13.51
N GLN A 52 -8.56 8.52 12.55
CA GLN A 52 -8.98 8.82 11.18
C GLN A 52 -10.38 9.43 11.11
N ARG A 53 -11.36 8.80 11.78
CA ARG A 53 -12.75 9.23 11.80
C ARG A 53 -12.94 10.61 12.45
N ARG A 54 -12.14 10.91 13.48
CA ARG A 54 -12.17 12.21 14.19
C ARG A 54 -11.31 13.28 13.54
N GLY A 55 -10.51 12.93 12.51
CA GLY A 55 -9.57 13.85 11.89
C GLY A 55 -8.34 14.16 12.76
N GLU A 56 -8.05 13.32 13.78
CA GLU A 56 -6.92 13.45 14.69
C GLU A 56 -5.63 12.89 14.06
N TRP A 57 -5.25 13.40 12.87
CA TRP A 57 -4.14 12.86 12.08
C TRP A 57 -2.79 12.99 12.78
N ASP A 58 -2.57 14.07 13.53
CA ASP A 58 -1.33 14.29 14.29
C ASP A 58 -1.15 13.20 15.35
N LYS A 59 -2.24 12.86 16.08
CA LYS A 59 -2.21 11.79 17.08
C LYS A 59 -1.93 10.42 16.47
N ALA A 60 -2.55 10.11 15.33
CA ALA A 60 -2.24 8.88 14.59
C ALA A 60 -0.76 8.87 14.14
N GLY A 61 -0.24 10.02 13.69
CA GLY A 61 1.16 10.21 13.36
C GLY A 61 2.09 9.95 14.52
N ASP A 62 1.75 10.44 15.72
CA ASP A 62 2.53 10.24 16.95
C ASP A 62 2.62 8.73 17.30
N ILE A 63 1.50 8.01 17.24
CA ILE A 63 1.46 6.56 17.50
C ILE A 63 2.39 5.83 16.54
N LEU A 64 2.28 6.09 15.24
CA LEU A 64 3.07 5.39 14.23
C LEU A 64 4.55 5.79 14.25
N ALA A 65 4.87 7.06 14.54
CA ALA A 65 6.25 7.49 14.68
C ALA A 65 6.93 6.84 15.89
N GLN A 66 6.23 6.69 17.01
CA GLN A 66 6.73 5.97 18.19
C GLN A 66 6.98 4.49 17.86
N ALA A 67 6.07 3.86 17.14
CA ALA A 67 6.23 2.47 16.69
C ALA A 67 7.44 2.31 15.75
N ALA A 68 7.66 3.26 14.82
CA ALA A 68 8.83 3.27 13.94
C ALA A 68 10.14 3.43 14.70
N GLN A 69 10.19 4.31 15.72
CA GLN A 69 11.34 4.45 16.61
C GLN A 69 11.63 3.15 17.38
N GLY A 70 10.60 2.44 17.84
CA GLY A 70 10.75 1.13 18.47
C GLY A 70 11.37 0.11 17.52
N LEU A 71 10.95 0.07 16.26
CA LEU A 71 11.56 -0.77 15.23
C LEU A 71 13.02 -0.41 14.95
N GLN A 72 13.33 0.88 14.88
CA GLN A 72 14.72 1.38 14.73
C GLN A 72 15.59 0.92 15.89
N GLN A 73 15.12 1.07 17.14
CA GLN A 73 15.84 0.63 18.33
C GLN A 73 16.04 -0.89 18.39
N ALA A 74 15.09 -1.65 17.80
CA ALA A 74 15.20 -3.10 17.68
C ALA A 74 16.14 -3.57 16.56
N GLY A 75 16.71 -2.65 15.78
CA GLY A 75 17.70 -2.95 14.75
C GLY A 75 17.14 -3.04 13.31
N ALA A 76 15.96 -2.47 13.06
CA ALA A 76 15.52 -2.27 11.68
C ALA A 76 16.44 -1.31 10.93
N GLU A 77 16.63 -1.51 9.64
CA GLU A 77 17.45 -0.68 8.75
C GLU A 77 16.60 0.08 7.71
N GLY A 78 15.30 -0.15 7.69
CA GLY A 78 14.32 0.56 6.87
C GLY A 78 12.91 0.29 7.37
N ILE A 79 11.97 1.15 7.01
CA ILE A 79 10.57 1.11 7.45
C ILE A 79 9.65 0.90 6.26
N VAL A 80 8.71 -0.05 6.40
CA VAL A 80 7.59 -0.29 5.50
C VAL A 80 6.29 -0.11 6.28
N LEU A 81 5.45 0.80 5.83
CA LEU A 81 4.11 1.03 6.38
C LEU A 81 3.09 0.17 5.63
N CYS A 82 2.57 -0.89 6.27
CA CYS A 82 1.74 -1.92 5.65
C CYS A 82 0.27 -1.49 5.47
N THR A 83 0.04 -0.26 5.09
CA THR A 83 -1.28 0.33 4.79
C THR A 83 -1.11 1.54 3.89
N ASN A 84 -2.10 1.86 3.05
CA ASN A 84 -1.97 3.02 2.16
C ASN A 84 -2.41 4.34 2.82
N THR A 85 -3.60 4.38 3.43
CA THR A 85 -4.21 5.62 3.95
C THR A 85 -3.27 6.38 4.90
N MET A 86 -2.51 5.68 5.73
CA MET A 86 -1.62 6.32 6.70
C MET A 86 -0.35 6.92 6.07
N HIS A 87 -0.07 6.68 4.78
CA HIS A 87 0.95 7.44 4.06
C HIS A 87 0.64 8.93 3.97
N LYS A 88 -0.61 9.34 4.22
CA LYS A 88 -0.97 10.74 4.39
C LYS A 88 -0.13 11.46 5.45
N ILE A 89 0.30 10.74 6.49
CA ILE A 89 1.13 11.30 7.58
C ILE A 89 2.55 10.73 7.57
N ALA A 90 3.02 10.20 6.44
CA ALA A 90 4.38 9.64 6.31
C ALA A 90 5.45 10.63 6.79
N HIS A 91 5.28 11.94 6.51
CA HIS A 91 6.18 13.01 6.94
C HIS A 91 6.39 13.06 8.46
N VAL A 92 5.40 12.68 9.27
CA VAL A 92 5.52 12.63 10.74
C VAL A 92 6.46 11.49 11.13
N ILE A 93 6.30 10.33 10.49
CA ILE A 93 7.17 9.17 10.72
C ILE A 93 8.60 9.49 10.29
N GLU A 94 8.78 10.01 9.07
CA GLU A 94 10.09 10.38 8.51
C GLU A 94 10.82 11.45 9.33
N SER A 95 10.10 12.39 9.94
CA SER A 95 10.71 13.43 10.79
C SER A 95 11.23 12.92 12.13
N ARG A 96 10.75 11.75 12.59
CA ARG A 96 11.07 11.20 13.92
C ARG A 96 11.84 9.87 13.87
N CYS A 97 11.93 9.25 12.71
CA CYS A 97 12.68 8.02 12.48
C CYS A 97 13.70 8.28 11.37
N SER A 98 14.97 8.09 11.66
CA SER A 98 16.07 8.39 10.72
C SER A 98 16.29 7.29 9.68
N LEU A 99 15.53 6.18 9.76
CA LEU A 99 15.65 5.09 8.81
C LEU A 99 15.00 5.45 7.45
N PRO A 100 15.52 4.90 6.34
CA PRO A 100 14.84 4.98 5.06
C PRO A 100 13.38 4.51 5.17
N PHE A 101 12.46 5.35 4.72
CA PHE A 101 11.04 5.05 4.65
C PHE A 101 10.69 4.66 3.21
N LEU A 102 10.27 3.42 3.00
CA LEU A 102 9.87 2.93 1.69
C LEU A 102 8.43 3.36 1.42
N HIS A 103 8.26 4.40 0.60
CA HIS A 103 6.95 4.98 0.37
C HIS A 103 6.17 4.20 -0.71
N ILE A 104 4.95 3.74 -0.38
CA ILE A 104 4.12 2.87 -1.25
C ILE A 104 3.81 3.51 -2.61
N ALA A 105 3.58 4.83 -2.67
CA ALA A 105 3.32 5.52 -3.93
C ALA A 105 4.56 5.58 -4.83
N ASP A 106 5.77 5.67 -4.25
CA ASP A 106 7.01 5.68 -5.04
C ASP A 106 7.27 4.33 -5.69
N ALA A 107 7.06 3.25 -4.93
CA ALA A 107 7.13 1.90 -5.46
C ALA A 107 6.14 1.69 -6.62
N THR A 108 4.89 2.15 -6.44
CA THR A 108 3.84 2.07 -7.46
C THR A 108 4.18 2.92 -8.69
N GLY A 109 4.61 4.17 -8.50
CA GLY A 109 5.01 5.06 -9.59
C GLY A 109 6.13 4.48 -10.44
N ARG A 110 7.16 3.91 -9.80
CA ARG A 110 8.24 3.20 -10.52
C ARG A 110 7.72 2.00 -11.32
N ALA A 111 6.78 1.24 -10.77
CA ALA A 111 6.22 0.06 -11.45
C ALA A 111 5.39 0.47 -12.69
N ILE A 112 4.59 1.53 -12.59
CA ILE A 112 3.78 2.06 -13.70
C ILE A 112 4.71 2.64 -14.80
N ALA A 113 5.69 3.47 -14.40
CA ALA A 113 6.63 4.08 -15.32
C ALA A 113 7.46 3.05 -16.11
N ARG A 114 7.85 1.93 -15.49
CA ARG A 114 8.54 0.81 -16.19
C ARG A 114 7.70 0.19 -17.31
N GLN A 115 6.37 0.28 -17.24
CA GLN A 115 5.47 -0.18 -18.31
C GLN A 115 5.16 0.90 -19.34
N GLY A 116 5.71 2.11 -19.19
CA GLY A 116 5.46 3.24 -20.09
C GLY A 116 4.05 3.81 -20.00
N LEU A 117 3.33 3.53 -18.90
CA LEU A 117 1.97 4.04 -18.68
C LEU A 117 2.02 5.40 -17.98
N TYR A 118 1.08 6.28 -18.33
CA TYR A 118 1.01 7.65 -17.80
C TYR A 118 -0.41 8.05 -17.34
N ARG A 119 -1.42 7.22 -17.60
CA ARG A 119 -2.80 7.47 -17.18
C ARG A 119 -3.43 6.19 -16.63
N VAL A 120 -3.73 6.16 -15.34
CA VAL A 120 -4.18 4.95 -14.65
C VAL A 120 -5.41 5.21 -13.78
N ALA A 121 -6.25 4.20 -13.64
CA ALA A 121 -7.37 4.22 -12.70
C ALA A 121 -6.85 4.00 -11.27
N LEU A 122 -7.50 4.60 -10.27
CA LEU A 122 -7.21 4.39 -8.86
C LEU A 122 -8.48 3.99 -8.12
N LEU A 123 -8.49 2.79 -7.55
CA LEU A 123 -9.52 2.30 -6.64
C LEU A 123 -8.93 2.15 -5.25
N GLY A 124 -9.63 2.63 -4.23
CA GLY A 124 -9.16 2.58 -2.85
C GLY A 124 -10.17 3.17 -1.86
N THR A 125 -9.72 3.47 -0.64
CA THR A 125 -10.54 4.22 0.30
C THR A 125 -10.84 5.61 -0.23
N ARG A 126 -11.89 6.25 0.28
CA ARG A 126 -12.20 7.64 -0.06
C ARG A 126 -11.00 8.56 0.17
N TYR A 127 -10.23 8.34 1.23
CA TYR A 127 -9.02 9.12 1.50
C TYR A 127 -7.99 8.98 0.36
N THR A 128 -7.75 7.76 -0.12
CA THR A 128 -6.80 7.50 -1.22
C THR A 128 -7.28 8.08 -2.55
N MET A 129 -8.57 7.96 -2.86
CA MET A 129 -9.13 8.43 -4.13
C MET A 129 -9.32 9.96 -4.19
N GLU A 130 -9.61 10.64 -3.06
CA GLU A 130 -10.01 12.04 -3.03
C GLU A 130 -8.94 13.01 -2.52
N GLN A 131 -7.92 12.51 -1.80
CA GLN A 131 -6.86 13.36 -1.23
C GLN A 131 -5.55 13.27 -2.02
N ASP A 132 -4.76 14.33 -1.95
CA ASP A 132 -3.56 14.49 -2.80
C ASP A 132 -2.34 13.69 -2.33
N PHE A 133 -2.33 13.13 -1.13
CA PHE A 133 -1.13 12.47 -0.58
C PHE A 133 -0.62 11.30 -1.44
N TYR A 134 -1.51 10.62 -2.17
CA TYR A 134 -1.16 9.52 -3.06
C TYR A 134 -1.12 9.97 -4.52
N ARG A 135 -2.21 10.54 -5.02
CA ARG A 135 -2.37 11.00 -6.40
C ARG A 135 -1.36 12.09 -6.76
N GLY A 136 -1.26 13.13 -5.91
CA GLY A 136 -0.32 14.23 -6.11
C GLY A 136 1.14 13.78 -6.14
N ARG A 137 1.49 12.76 -5.34
CA ARG A 137 2.84 12.19 -5.36
C ARG A 137 3.14 11.45 -6.67
N LEU A 138 2.18 10.67 -7.20
CA LEU A 138 2.31 10.02 -8.51
C LEU A 138 2.45 11.03 -9.65
N GLU A 139 1.66 12.09 -9.62
CA GLU A 139 1.71 13.16 -10.63
C GLU A 139 3.02 13.94 -10.56
N GLN A 140 3.40 14.42 -9.38
CA GLN A 140 4.58 15.29 -9.22
C GLN A 140 5.90 14.56 -9.44
N GLN A 141 6.03 13.30 -9.03
CA GLN A 141 7.30 12.57 -9.10
C GLN A 141 7.42 11.68 -10.34
N PHE A 142 6.31 11.24 -10.93
CA PHE A 142 6.32 10.26 -12.01
C PHE A 142 5.56 10.73 -13.26
N ALA A 143 4.93 11.91 -13.23
CA ALA A 143 4.06 12.43 -14.31
C ALA A 143 2.92 11.45 -14.66
N ILE A 144 2.38 10.75 -13.66
CA ILE A 144 1.30 9.79 -13.83
C ILE A 144 -0.03 10.46 -13.43
N GLU A 145 -0.92 10.61 -14.42
CA GLU A 145 -2.30 11.03 -14.19
C GLU A 145 -3.11 9.89 -13.58
N THR A 146 -3.83 10.17 -12.49
CA THR A 146 -4.74 9.20 -11.88
C THR A 146 -6.18 9.63 -12.07
N ILE A 147 -7.01 8.75 -12.67
CA ILE A 147 -8.46 8.94 -12.74
C ILE A 147 -9.15 8.07 -11.70
N VAL A 148 -10.22 8.57 -11.15
CA VAL A 148 -11.02 7.90 -10.10
C VAL A 148 -12.47 7.74 -10.55
N PRO A 149 -13.22 6.78 -9.99
CA PRO A 149 -14.65 6.63 -10.30
C PRO A 149 -15.47 7.87 -9.95
N GLU A 150 -16.70 7.93 -10.46
CA GLU A 150 -17.68 8.94 -10.09
C GLU A 150 -18.01 8.89 -8.59
N ALA A 151 -18.63 9.94 -8.06
CA ALA A 151 -18.82 10.11 -6.62
C ALA A 151 -19.58 8.94 -5.96
N ASP A 152 -20.63 8.45 -6.60
CA ASP A 152 -21.45 7.36 -6.07
C ASP A 152 -20.66 6.03 -6.05
N ASP A 153 -19.87 5.77 -7.09
CA ASP A 153 -19.00 4.61 -7.14
C ASP A 153 -17.88 4.69 -6.11
N ARG A 154 -17.26 5.87 -5.90
CA ARG A 154 -16.27 6.06 -4.84
C ARG A 154 -16.86 5.78 -3.45
N ALA A 155 -18.08 6.26 -3.19
CA ALA A 155 -18.76 6.03 -1.92
C ALA A 155 -19.01 4.52 -1.69
N ARG A 156 -19.50 3.81 -2.72
CA ARG A 156 -19.76 2.37 -2.65
C ARG A 156 -18.49 1.55 -2.52
N ILE A 157 -17.41 1.87 -3.27
CA ILE A 157 -16.10 1.23 -3.13
C ILE A 157 -15.59 1.38 -1.71
N ASN A 158 -15.63 2.60 -1.15
CA ASN A 158 -15.23 2.85 0.22
C ASN A 158 -16.04 2.04 1.23
N GLN A 159 -17.36 1.94 1.04
CA GLN A 159 -18.23 1.15 1.89
C GLN A 159 -17.84 -0.34 1.85
N VAL A 160 -17.68 -0.93 0.66
CA VAL A 160 -17.25 -2.33 0.51
C VAL A 160 -15.92 -2.59 1.20
N ILE A 161 -14.96 -1.66 1.08
CA ILE A 161 -13.66 -1.82 1.76
C ILE A 161 -13.84 -1.98 3.26
N PHE A 162 -14.61 -1.11 3.92
CA PHE A 162 -14.75 -1.13 5.38
C PHE A 162 -15.75 -2.18 5.89
N ASP A 163 -16.87 -2.38 5.17
CA ASP A 163 -17.94 -3.26 5.63
C ASP A 163 -17.72 -4.74 5.24
N GLU A 164 -16.90 -4.99 4.21
CA GLU A 164 -16.63 -6.35 3.72
C GLU A 164 -15.12 -6.68 3.80
N LEU A 165 -14.27 -6.03 3.01
CA LEU A 165 -12.89 -6.46 2.80
C LEU A 165 -12.04 -6.39 4.08
N CYS A 166 -12.15 -5.31 4.84
CA CYS A 166 -11.47 -5.17 6.14
C CYS A 166 -12.04 -6.10 7.23
N GLN A 167 -13.18 -6.76 6.97
CA GLN A 167 -13.76 -7.80 7.82
C GLN A 167 -13.45 -9.22 7.31
N GLY A 168 -12.59 -9.34 6.28
CA GLY A 168 -12.25 -10.62 5.67
C GLY A 168 -13.38 -11.23 4.84
N THR A 169 -14.39 -10.44 4.43
CA THR A 169 -15.52 -10.88 3.62
C THR A 169 -15.31 -10.50 2.15
N PHE A 170 -15.35 -11.51 1.27
CA PHE A 170 -15.13 -11.34 -0.18
C PHE A 170 -16.32 -11.95 -0.94
N THR A 171 -17.20 -11.09 -1.48
CA THR A 171 -18.40 -11.54 -2.17
C THR A 171 -18.26 -11.46 -3.70
N ASP A 172 -18.95 -12.36 -4.42
CA ASP A 172 -19.01 -12.29 -5.89
C ASP A 172 -19.71 -11.03 -6.37
N ALA A 173 -20.71 -10.55 -5.63
CA ALA A 173 -21.41 -9.31 -5.95
C ALA A 173 -20.47 -8.11 -5.94
N SER A 174 -19.65 -7.96 -4.89
CA SER A 174 -18.65 -6.90 -4.78
C SER A 174 -17.56 -7.04 -5.84
N ARG A 175 -17.13 -8.27 -6.13
CA ARG A 175 -16.17 -8.53 -7.23
C ARG A 175 -16.68 -8.06 -8.57
N HIS A 176 -17.90 -8.46 -8.96
CA HIS A 176 -18.51 -8.03 -10.22
C HIS A 176 -18.66 -6.51 -10.30
N TYR A 177 -19.05 -5.87 -9.22
CA TYR A 177 -19.15 -4.43 -9.15
C TYR A 177 -17.81 -3.73 -9.41
N TYR A 178 -16.73 -4.19 -8.76
CA TYR A 178 -15.39 -3.64 -8.99
C TYR A 178 -14.95 -3.82 -10.45
N LEU A 179 -15.22 -4.99 -11.06
CA LEU A 179 -14.88 -5.23 -12.46
C LEU A 179 -15.65 -4.29 -13.40
N GLN A 180 -16.93 -4.02 -13.15
CA GLN A 180 -17.72 -3.04 -13.93
C GLN A 180 -17.13 -1.63 -13.82
N VAL A 181 -16.73 -1.21 -12.63
CA VAL A 181 -16.09 0.11 -12.45
C VAL A 181 -14.74 0.18 -13.19
N ILE A 182 -13.95 -0.88 -13.16
CA ILE A 182 -12.70 -0.96 -13.92
C ILE A 182 -12.94 -0.82 -15.42
N GLU A 183 -13.96 -1.50 -15.98
CA GLU A 183 -14.35 -1.39 -17.39
C GLU A 183 -14.77 0.04 -17.76
N GLN A 184 -15.54 0.71 -16.90
CA GLN A 184 -15.94 2.11 -17.10
C GLN A 184 -14.71 3.04 -17.15
N LEU A 185 -13.74 2.86 -16.25
CA LEU A 185 -12.51 3.66 -16.24
C LEU A 185 -11.60 3.33 -17.44
N ALA A 186 -11.59 2.08 -17.91
CA ALA A 186 -10.90 1.72 -19.15
C ALA A 186 -11.51 2.46 -20.35
N ALA A 187 -12.85 2.54 -20.43
CA ALA A 187 -13.54 3.30 -21.47
C ALA A 187 -13.25 4.81 -21.39
N GLN A 188 -12.88 5.35 -20.22
CA GLN A 188 -12.44 6.73 -20.02
C GLN A 188 -10.96 6.94 -20.34
N GLY A 189 -10.25 5.90 -20.80
CA GLY A 189 -8.85 5.99 -21.23
C GLY A 189 -7.82 5.60 -20.18
N ALA A 190 -8.21 4.93 -19.08
CA ALA A 190 -7.25 4.33 -18.18
C ALA A 190 -6.48 3.20 -18.89
N GLN A 191 -5.16 3.19 -18.73
CA GLN A 191 -4.23 2.23 -19.31
C GLN A 191 -3.87 1.09 -18.34
N GLY A 192 -4.20 1.27 -17.07
CA GLY A 192 -3.99 0.32 -15.97
C GLY A 192 -4.85 0.71 -14.79
N VAL A 193 -4.94 -0.14 -13.78
CA VAL A 193 -5.67 0.12 -12.54
C VAL A 193 -4.80 -0.12 -11.32
N ILE A 194 -4.76 0.86 -10.42
CA ILE A 194 -4.10 0.75 -9.11
C ILE A 194 -5.12 0.23 -8.12
N PHE A 195 -4.83 -0.89 -7.46
CA PHE A 195 -5.55 -1.33 -6.27
C PHE A 195 -4.96 -0.61 -5.06
N GLY A 196 -5.50 0.58 -4.78
CA GLY A 196 -5.03 1.51 -3.75
C GLY A 196 -5.45 1.14 -2.33
N CYS A 197 -6.11 0.01 -2.14
CA CYS A 197 -6.35 -0.64 -0.86
C CYS A 197 -5.75 -2.04 -0.92
N THR A 198 -5.07 -2.43 0.14
CA THR A 198 -4.33 -3.70 0.24
C THR A 198 -5.23 -4.93 0.12
N GLU A 199 -6.51 -4.80 0.41
CA GLU A 199 -7.49 -5.88 0.37
C GLU A 199 -8.14 -6.07 -1.01
N ILE A 200 -8.09 -5.09 -1.92
CA ILE A 200 -8.73 -5.19 -3.26
C ILE A 200 -8.13 -6.34 -4.07
N GLY A 201 -6.81 -6.55 -3.97
CA GLY A 201 -6.12 -7.66 -4.64
C GLY A 201 -6.59 -9.05 -4.19
N LEU A 202 -7.19 -9.15 -2.99
CA LEU A 202 -7.80 -10.39 -2.50
C LEU A 202 -9.20 -10.61 -3.11
N LEU A 203 -9.90 -9.53 -3.49
CA LEU A 203 -11.22 -9.59 -4.10
C LEU A 203 -11.16 -9.80 -5.62
N VAL A 204 -10.29 -9.06 -6.31
CA VAL A 204 -10.23 -9.01 -7.78
C VAL A 204 -8.91 -9.60 -8.27
N PRO A 205 -8.90 -10.83 -8.81
CA PRO A 205 -7.70 -11.40 -9.44
C PRO A 205 -7.30 -10.60 -10.70
N GLN A 206 -6.00 -10.47 -10.95
CA GLN A 206 -5.46 -9.86 -12.18
C GLN A 206 -6.08 -10.45 -13.46
N THR A 207 -6.32 -11.76 -13.48
CA THR A 207 -6.84 -12.48 -14.66
C THR A 207 -8.27 -12.11 -15.03
N GLN A 208 -9.01 -11.44 -14.14
CA GLN A 208 -10.39 -11.01 -14.39
C GLN A 208 -10.47 -9.50 -14.72
N SER A 209 -9.40 -8.74 -14.51
CA SER A 209 -9.38 -7.31 -14.82
C SER A 209 -9.18 -7.05 -16.31
N ALA A 210 -9.95 -6.12 -16.86
CA ALA A 210 -9.78 -5.63 -18.24
C ALA A 210 -8.49 -4.80 -18.43
N LEU A 211 -7.90 -4.30 -17.33
CA LEU A 211 -6.71 -3.48 -17.33
C LEU A 211 -5.56 -4.19 -16.60
N PRO A 212 -4.30 -3.91 -16.96
CA PRO A 212 -3.15 -4.26 -16.11
C PRO A 212 -3.35 -3.77 -14.68
N VAL A 213 -3.18 -4.65 -13.69
CA VAL A 213 -3.37 -4.34 -12.27
C VAL A 213 -2.03 -3.97 -11.62
N PHE A 214 -2.03 -2.88 -10.89
CA PHE A 214 -0.96 -2.48 -9.99
C PHE A 214 -1.43 -2.72 -8.55
N ASP A 215 -1.16 -3.94 -8.06
CA ASP A 215 -1.39 -4.29 -6.64
C ASP A 215 -0.32 -3.63 -5.79
N ILE A 216 -0.71 -2.60 -5.04
CA ILE A 216 0.23 -1.80 -4.24
C ILE A 216 0.93 -2.63 -3.17
N THR A 217 0.27 -3.66 -2.63
CA THR A 217 0.85 -4.53 -1.60
C THR A 217 1.99 -5.37 -2.18
N ALA A 218 1.74 -6.02 -3.33
CA ALA A 218 2.74 -6.83 -4.00
C ALA A 218 3.93 -5.99 -4.49
N ILE A 219 3.65 -4.81 -5.07
CA ILE A 219 4.67 -3.88 -5.54
C ILE A 219 5.53 -3.35 -4.39
N HIS A 220 4.90 -2.94 -3.28
CA HIS A 220 5.60 -2.40 -2.12
C HIS A 220 6.43 -3.48 -1.40
N ALA A 221 5.91 -4.71 -1.30
CA ALA A 221 6.67 -5.85 -0.78
C ALA A 221 7.89 -6.18 -1.65
N ALA A 222 7.76 -6.12 -2.98
CA ALA A 222 8.88 -6.33 -3.90
C ALA A 222 9.94 -5.20 -3.79
N ASP A 223 9.52 -3.96 -3.55
CA ASP A 223 10.41 -2.85 -3.27
C ASP A 223 11.19 -3.05 -1.96
N ALA A 224 10.51 -3.56 -0.91
CA ALA A 224 11.14 -3.95 0.34
C ALA A 224 12.20 -5.04 0.14
N VAL A 225 11.89 -6.09 -0.64
CA VAL A 225 12.86 -7.15 -1.00
C VAL A 225 14.08 -6.56 -1.70
N SER A 226 13.87 -5.66 -2.67
CA SER A 226 14.95 -4.99 -3.38
C SER A 226 15.85 -4.17 -2.44
N PHE A 227 15.24 -3.44 -1.49
CA PHE A 227 15.97 -2.71 -0.46
C PHE A 227 16.77 -3.65 0.46
N MET A 228 16.17 -4.75 0.91
CA MET A 228 16.83 -5.72 1.80
C MET A 228 18.07 -6.34 1.15
N LEU A 229 18.02 -6.57 -0.17
CA LEU A 229 19.10 -7.19 -0.93
C LEU A 229 20.11 -6.18 -1.50
N SER A 230 19.80 -4.87 -1.46
CA SER A 230 20.78 -3.86 -1.87
C SER A 230 21.99 -3.90 -0.94
N SER A 231 23.20 -3.93 -1.53
CA SER A 231 24.44 -3.77 -0.77
C SER A 231 24.40 -2.41 -0.05
N SER A 232 24.81 -2.39 1.20
CA SER A 232 25.18 -1.12 1.83
C SER A 232 26.26 -0.52 0.92
N ALA A 233 26.07 0.73 0.44
CA ALA A 233 27.16 1.41 -0.25
C ALA A 233 28.37 1.36 0.69
N PRO A 234 29.57 0.99 0.20
CA PRO A 234 30.76 1.12 1.02
C PRO A 234 30.89 2.61 1.38
N GLU A 235 31.08 2.86 2.68
CA GLU A 235 31.45 4.19 3.20
C GLU A 235 32.73 4.71 2.54
#